data_2297159c9566b071c30f4b02cbc08bfd
#
_entry.id   2297159c9566b071c30f4b02cbc08bfd
#
_cell.length_a   1.000
_cell.length_b   1.000
_cell.length_c   1.000
_cell.angle_alpha   90.00
_cell.angle_beta   90.00
_cell.angle_gamma   90.00
#
_symmetry.space_group_name_H-M   'P 1'
#
loop_
_entity.id
_entity.type
_entity.pdbx_description
1 polymer ?
#
loop_
_entity_poly.entity_id
_entity_poly.type
_entity_poly.pdbx_seq_one_letter_code
_entity_poly.pdbx_strand_id
1 'polypeptide(L)'
;MAEFSPELRKDPISGRWVIISSARAQRPEAPEPRREDETPEARSRCPFCSGREDQTPPEIFTIRNNGELPNSPGWLTRVVPNKFPAFGIFPEINLRRIGMYQMATGYGAHEVAIESPDHDTYLEHQPLNQVARIVDTWWERHVDLERDRKLKYVLIFKNHGKAAGASLTHPHAQIIATTVIPDVLKSKLLNAKDHFVNGEGCIWCRQLDQIYYHENKIYNQDGTILVAIHQRDRVVADNEKFVAYIPFAARMPYEIHIVPKTHQCSFIQTSPEERLELAKMLKVVLMKVYKLLGNPPYNFYIHSAPNLNVMPRMGDYSTIREDFHWHIEILVRTTIWAGFEQGSGIYINPLNPTDAARYLAETEIDSEVVMSDA
;
A
#
# COMPACT_ATOMS: atom_id res chain seq x y z
N MET A 1 -6.18 28.52 -25.41
CA MET A 1 -5.39 27.47 -24.75
C MET A 1 -5.34 27.86 -23.28
N ALA A 2 -6.00 27.13 -22.39
CA ALA A 2 -5.85 27.38 -20.97
C ALA A 2 -4.38 27.16 -20.61
N GLU A 3 -3.70 28.20 -20.12
CA GLU A 3 -2.35 28.08 -19.60
C GLU A 3 -2.38 27.08 -18.44
N PHE A 4 -1.77 25.92 -18.62
CA PHE A 4 -1.57 24.94 -17.57
C PHE A 4 -0.51 25.47 -16.59
N SER A 5 -0.93 26.33 -15.67
CA SER A 5 -0.07 26.75 -14.58
C SER A 5 0.13 25.60 -13.60
N PRO A 6 1.36 25.34 -13.13
CA PRO A 6 1.60 24.36 -12.08
C PRO A 6 0.84 24.73 -10.79
N GLU A 7 0.27 23.72 -10.13
CA GLU A 7 -0.45 23.87 -8.86
C GLU A 7 0.33 23.23 -7.72
N LEU A 8 0.40 23.90 -6.57
CA LEU A 8 0.83 23.33 -5.31
C LEU A 8 -0.40 22.82 -4.55
N ARG A 9 -0.45 21.51 -4.30
CA ARG A 9 -1.51 20.88 -3.51
C ARG A 9 -0.93 20.29 -2.22
N LYS A 10 -1.60 20.54 -1.11
CA LYS A 10 -1.22 19.95 0.19
C LYS A 10 -2.07 18.72 0.45
N ASP A 11 -1.41 17.61 0.76
CA ASP A 11 -2.08 16.41 1.26
C ASP A 11 -2.48 16.62 2.72
N PRO A 12 -3.76 16.60 3.07
CA PRO A 12 -4.19 16.84 4.44
C PRO A 12 -3.75 15.72 5.40
N ILE A 13 -3.58 14.50 4.90
CA ILE A 13 -3.23 13.32 5.71
C ILE A 13 -1.76 13.36 6.12
N SER A 14 -0.86 13.54 5.17
CA SER A 14 0.58 13.53 5.44
C SER A 14 1.19 14.92 5.68
N GLY A 15 0.45 15.99 5.39
CA GLY A 15 0.93 17.37 5.43
C GLY A 15 1.88 17.75 4.30
N ARG A 16 2.16 16.85 3.35
CA ARG A 16 3.12 17.06 2.26
C ARG A 16 2.56 17.96 1.18
N TRP A 17 3.47 18.69 0.55
CA TRP A 17 3.18 19.44 -0.66
C TRP A 17 3.53 18.63 -1.91
N VAL A 18 2.68 18.72 -2.91
CA VAL A 18 2.87 18.09 -4.23
C VAL A 18 2.64 19.15 -5.31
N ILE A 19 3.48 19.16 -6.32
CA ILE A 19 3.34 20.00 -7.52
C ILE A 19 2.61 19.17 -8.57
N ILE A 20 1.44 19.62 -9.01
CA ILE A 20 0.75 19.07 -10.19
C ILE A 20 1.16 19.94 -11.40
N SER A 21 1.83 19.34 -12.38
CA SER A 21 2.37 20.08 -13.53
C SER A 21 2.26 19.27 -14.82
N SER A 22 1.12 19.38 -15.51
CA SER A 22 0.87 18.67 -16.77
C SER A 22 1.81 19.07 -17.92
N ALA A 23 2.40 20.28 -17.88
CA ALA A 23 3.43 20.66 -18.83
C ALA A 23 4.67 19.74 -18.78
N ARG A 24 4.94 19.09 -17.67
CA ARG A 24 6.05 18.14 -17.55
C ARG A 24 5.78 16.78 -18.21
N ALA A 25 4.54 16.45 -18.53
CA ALA A 25 4.20 15.27 -19.34
C ALA A 25 4.76 15.37 -20.78
N GLN A 26 5.12 16.57 -21.23
CA GLN A 26 5.71 16.80 -22.56
C GLN A 26 7.24 16.67 -22.58
N ARG A 27 7.88 16.28 -21.46
CA ARG A 27 9.33 16.03 -21.48
C ARG A 27 9.65 14.85 -22.38
N PRO A 28 10.77 14.91 -23.15
CA PRO A 28 11.26 13.73 -23.83
C PRO A 28 11.49 12.62 -22.80
N GLU A 29 10.73 11.57 -22.88
CA GLU A 29 10.94 10.38 -22.03
C GLU A 29 12.20 9.67 -22.51
N ALA A 30 13.04 9.25 -21.56
CA ALA A 30 14.03 8.23 -21.86
C ALA A 30 13.27 6.98 -22.33
N PRO A 31 13.77 6.26 -23.35
CA PRO A 31 13.11 5.03 -23.78
C PRO A 31 12.82 4.14 -22.56
N GLU A 32 11.56 3.69 -22.43
CA GLU A 32 11.19 2.78 -21.35
C GLU A 32 12.19 1.63 -21.29
N PRO A 33 12.70 1.28 -20.10
CA PRO A 33 13.50 0.07 -19.98
C PRO A 33 12.62 -1.08 -20.47
N ARG A 34 13.05 -1.72 -21.59
CA ARG A 34 12.38 -2.91 -22.10
C ARG A 34 12.19 -3.88 -20.94
N ARG A 35 11.01 -4.45 -20.82
CA ARG A 35 10.77 -5.59 -19.93
C ARG A 35 11.89 -6.60 -20.21
N GLU A 36 12.80 -6.76 -19.26
CA GLU A 36 13.64 -7.95 -19.26
C GLU A 36 12.72 -9.09 -18.83
N ASP A 37 12.22 -9.83 -19.79
CA ASP A 37 11.56 -11.10 -19.50
C ASP A 37 12.52 -11.95 -18.69
N GLU A 38 12.03 -12.55 -17.62
CA GLU A 38 12.85 -13.45 -16.81
C GLU A 38 13.31 -14.60 -17.70
N THR A 39 14.61 -14.87 -17.70
CA THR A 39 15.12 -15.98 -18.52
C THR A 39 14.59 -17.32 -18.00
N PRO A 40 14.38 -18.33 -18.88
CA PRO A 40 13.96 -19.67 -18.45
C PRO A 40 14.88 -20.26 -17.37
N GLU A 41 16.18 -19.94 -17.40
CA GLU A 41 17.16 -20.37 -16.42
C GLU A 41 16.95 -19.68 -15.05
N ALA A 42 16.65 -18.38 -15.02
CA ALA A 42 16.35 -17.66 -13.77
C ALA A 42 15.07 -18.21 -13.15
N ARG A 43 14.03 -18.38 -13.95
CA ARG A 43 12.77 -19.01 -13.54
C ARG A 43 12.97 -20.43 -13.00
N SER A 44 13.78 -21.24 -13.70
CA SER A 44 14.09 -22.61 -13.28
C SER A 44 14.83 -22.68 -11.93
N ARG A 45 15.35 -21.59 -11.40
CA ARG A 45 16.07 -21.49 -10.11
C ARG A 45 15.28 -20.75 -9.03
N CYS A 46 14.02 -20.36 -9.29
CA CYS A 46 13.24 -19.59 -8.34
C CYS A 46 13.01 -20.39 -7.04
N PRO A 47 13.42 -19.87 -5.86
CA PRO A 47 13.29 -20.58 -4.59
C PRO A 47 11.85 -20.59 -4.06
N PHE A 48 10.94 -19.83 -4.67
CA PHE A 48 9.55 -19.69 -4.22
C PHE A 48 8.60 -20.65 -4.98
N CYS A 49 9.06 -21.30 -6.04
CA CYS A 49 8.26 -22.30 -6.74
C CYS A 49 8.03 -23.54 -5.89
N SER A 50 6.83 -24.12 -6.01
CA SER A 50 6.50 -25.40 -5.37
C SER A 50 7.48 -26.50 -5.78
N GLY A 51 7.87 -27.34 -4.83
CA GLY A 51 8.90 -28.36 -4.98
C GLY A 51 10.33 -27.88 -4.68
N ARG A 52 10.48 -26.64 -4.16
CA ARG A 52 11.79 -26.04 -3.77
C ARG A 52 11.77 -25.44 -2.38
N GLU A 53 10.94 -25.98 -1.52
CA GLU A 53 10.76 -25.50 -0.16
C GLU A 53 12.08 -25.56 0.67
N ASP A 54 12.99 -26.45 0.30
CA ASP A 54 14.33 -26.60 0.86
C ASP A 54 15.30 -25.43 0.53
N GLN A 55 14.97 -24.60 -0.46
CA GLN A 55 15.80 -23.44 -0.85
C GLN A 55 15.49 -22.16 -0.03
N THR A 56 14.45 -22.21 0.76
CA THR A 56 14.05 -21.14 1.68
C THR A 56 14.25 -21.57 3.14
N PRO A 57 14.27 -20.63 4.10
CA PRO A 57 14.11 -21.00 5.51
C PRO A 57 12.79 -21.75 5.73
N PRO A 58 12.66 -22.52 6.83
CA PRO A 58 11.42 -23.18 7.18
C PRO A 58 10.24 -22.22 7.25
N GLU A 59 9.08 -22.66 6.82
CA GLU A 59 7.87 -21.86 6.86
C GLU A 59 7.44 -21.57 8.30
N ILE A 60 6.96 -20.35 8.52
CA ILE A 60 6.42 -19.90 9.81
C ILE A 60 4.92 -19.81 9.79
N PHE A 61 4.31 -19.75 8.61
CA PHE A 61 2.88 -19.81 8.40
C PHE A 61 2.59 -20.33 6.98
N THR A 62 1.47 -21.04 6.84
CA THR A 62 1.01 -21.52 5.53
C THR A 62 -0.48 -21.80 5.55
N ILE A 63 -1.13 -21.52 4.41
CA ILE A 63 -2.45 -22.07 4.08
C ILE A 63 -2.20 -23.20 3.09
N ARG A 64 -2.67 -24.40 3.39
CA ARG A 64 -2.49 -25.58 2.55
C ARG A 64 -3.71 -26.49 2.58
N ASN A 65 -3.78 -27.42 1.67
CA ASN A 65 -4.78 -28.47 1.68
C ASN A 65 -4.54 -29.44 2.87
N ASN A 66 -5.60 -30.09 3.31
CA ASN A 66 -5.52 -31.02 4.46
C ASN A 66 -4.59 -32.21 4.16
N GLY A 67 -3.80 -32.58 5.18
CA GLY A 67 -2.98 -33.79 5.15
C GLY A 67 -1.55 -33.63 4.62
N GLU A 68 -1.16 -32.43 4.20
CA GLU A 68 0.19 -32.17 3.68
C GLU A 68 1.15 -31.74 4.79
N LEU A 69 2.42 -32.16 4.65
CA LEU A 69 3.46 -31.91 5.66
C LEU A 69 4.02 -30.47 5.57
N PRO A 70 4.45 -29.89 6.69
CA PRO A 70 5.19 -28.62 6.66
C PRO A 70 6.44 -28.70 5.77
N ASN A 71 6.78 -27.57 5.15
CA ASN A 71 7.94 -27.44 4.26
C ASN A 71 7.94 -28.43 3.09
N SER A 72 6.76 -28.78 2.59
CA SER A 72 6.55 -29.63 1.42
C SER A 72 5.58 -28.98 0.43
N PRO A 73 5.53 -29.43 -0.82
CA PRO A 73 4.54 -28.94 -1.81
C PRO A 73 3.09 -29.06 -1.33
N GLY A 74 2.16 -28.39 -2.06
CA GLY A 74 0.72 -28.44 -1.76
C GLY A 74 0.20 -27.25 -0.93
N TRP A 75 1.06 -26.29 -0.63
CA TRP A 75 0.64 -25.05 -0.03
C TRP A 75 -0.08 -24.14 -1.05
N LEU A 76 -0.97 -23.29 -0.54
CA LEU A 76 -1.70 -22.29 -1.32
C LEU A 76 -1.09 -20.90 -1.10
N THR A 77 -0.74 -20.56 0.15
CA THR A 77 0.13 -19.44 0.50
C THR A 77 1.17 -19.92 1.50
N ARG A 78 2.35 -19.31 1.49
CA ARG A 78 3.45 -19.73 2.34
C ARG A 78 4.26 -18.54 2.84
N VAL A 79 4.51 -18.45 4.14
CA VAL A 79 5.32 -17.39 4.73
C VAL A 79 6.60 -17.98 5.31
N VAL A 80 7.72 -17.38 4.93
CA VAL A 80 9.05 -17.78 5.41
C VAL A 80 9.80 -16.56 5.94
N PRO A 81 10.74 -16.72 6.88
CA PRO A 81 11.68 -15.66 7.21
C PRO A 81 12.46 -15.24 5.96
N ASN A 82 12.72 -13.94 5.81
CA ASN A 82 13.58 -13.49 4.73
C ASN A 82 14.99 -14.07 4.93
N LYS A 83 15.58 -14.67 3.88
CA LYS A 83 16.93 -15.26 3.94
C LYS A 83 18.02 -14.22 4.22
N PHE A 84 17.77 -12.95 3.87
CA PHE A 84 18.66 -11.80 4.08
C PHE A 84 17.92 -10.71 4.86
N PRO A 85 17.61 -10.95 6.15
CA PRO A 85 16.70 -10.10 6.89
C PRO A 85 17.33 -8.77 7.29
N ALA A 86 16.53 -7.69 7.25
CA ALA A 86 16.91 -6.39 7.78
C ALA A 86 16.81 -6.32 9.32
N PHE A 87 15.99 -7.20 9.92
CA PHE A 87 15.74 -7.30 11.35
C PHE A 87 15.82 -8.76 11.80
N GLY A 88 16.12 -8.99 13.06
CA GLY A 88 16.16 -10.33 13.65
C GLY A 88 15.54 -10.38 15.03
N ILE A 89 15.16 -11.57 15.46
CA ILE A 89 14.67 -11.82 16.82
C ILE A 89 15.88 -12.09 17.72
N PHE A 90 16.08 -11.23 18.69
CA PHE A 90 17.17 -11.32 19.66
C PHE A 90 16.62 -11.39 21.10
N PRO A 91 17.33 -11.96 22.07
CA PRO A 91 16.88 -12.01 23.46
C PRO A 91 16.58 -10.62 24.03
N GLU A 92 17.43 -9.64 23.72
CA GLU A 92 17.36 -8.30 24.30
C GLU A 92 17.51 -7.20 23.23
N ILE A 93 16.86 -6.06 23.51
CA ILE A 93 17.05 -4.82 22.76
C ILE A 93 18.07 -3.98 23.51
N ASN A 94 19.30 -3.98 23.04
CA ASN A 94 20.38 -3.20 23.64
C ASN A 94 20.39 -1.78 23.08
N LEU A 95 19.80 -0.85 23.82
CA LEU A 95 19.88 0.58 23.52
C LEU A 95 21.20 1.15 24.07
N ARG A 96 22.00 1.75 23.21
CA ARG A 96 23.28 2.39 23.58
C ARG A 96 23.27 3.85 23.14
N ARG A 97 23.93 4.69 23.92
CA ARG A 97 24.14 6.09 23.61
C ARG A 97 25.63 6.42 23.65
N ILE A 98 26.13 7.05 22.59
CA ILE A 98 27.53 7.49 22.45
C ILE A 98 27.48 8.97 22.07
N GLY A 99 27.66 9.83 23.05
CA GLY A 99 27.46 11.26 22.87
C GLY A 99 26.01 11.57 22.43
N MET A 100 25.85 12.24 21.29
CA MET A 100 24.55 12.55 20.70
C MET A 100 23.95 11.38 19.88
N TYR A 101 24.70 10.34 19.60
CA TYR A 101 24.28 9.22 18.75
C TYR A 101 23.59 8.13 19.58
N GLN A 102 22.52 7.58 19.02
CA GLN A 102 21.80 6.44 19.58
C GLN A 102 21.85 5.26 18.64
N MET A 103 22.02 4.09 19.18
CA MET A 103 21.99 2.82 18.45
C MET A 103 21.23 1.78 19.27
N ALA A 104 20.54 0.89 18.60
CA ALA A 104 19.85 -0.23 19.23
C ALA A 104 20.06 -1.51 18.41
N THR A 105 19.87 -2.66 19.05
CA THR A 105 19.75 -3.92 18.33
C THR A 105 18.61 -3.81 17.31
N GLY A 106 18.86 -4.26 16.07
CA GLY A 106 17.87 -4.33 15.01
C GLY A 106 16.82 -5.41 15.28
N TYR A 107 16.12 -5.30 16.43
CA TYR A 107 15.10 -6.25 16.82
C TYR A 107 13.84 -6.07 15.98
N GLY A 108 13.35 -7.18 15.41
CA GLY A 108 12.16 -7.19 14.58
C GLY A 108 12.05 -8.46 13.75
N ALA A 109 11.01 -8.55 12.94
CA ALA A 109 10.80 -9.61 11.98
C ALA A 109 10.92 -9.07 10.56
N HIS A 110 11.45 -9.91 9.65
CA HIS A 110 11.40 -9.67 8.21
C HIS A 110 11.00 -10.96 7.52
N GLU A 111 9.78 -10.99 7.02
CA GLU A 111 9.14 -12.17 6.46
C GLU A 111 8.82 -11.97 4.97
N VAL A 112 8.75 -13.05 4.21
CA VAL A 112 8.30 -13.11 2.83
C VAL A 112 7.04 -13.93 2.77
N ALA A 113 5.95 -13.34 2.32
CA ALA A 113 4.67 -14.01 2.07
C ALA A 113 4.57 -14.36 0.58
N ILE A 114 4.80 -15.64 0.26
CA ILE A 114 4.69 -16.18 -1.09
C ILE A 114 3.20 -16.39 -1.38
N GLU A 115 2.69 -15.72 -2.41
CA GLU A 115 1.26 -15.54 -2.64
C GLU A 115 0.59 -16.67 -3.40
N SER A 116 1.37 -17.47 -4.11
CA SER A 116 0.89 -18.58 -4.93
C SER A 116 2.01 -19.58 -5.15
N PRO A 117 1.72 -20.87 -5.31
CA PRO A 117 2.68 -21.85 -5.83
C PRO A 117 3.01 -21.62 -7.32
N ASP A 118 2.15 -20.89 -8.04
CA ASP A 118 2.33 -20.56 -9.44
C ASP A 118 3.23 -19.33 -9.60
N HIS A 119 4.25 -19.46 -10.45
CA HIS A 119 5.28 -18.45 -10.67
C HIS A 119 4.78 -17.21 -11.41
N ASP A 120 3.84 -17.38 -12.34
CA ASP A 120 3.51 -16.35 -13.33
C ASP A 120 2.20 -15.63 -13.08
N THR A 121 1.41 -16.07 -12.11
CA THR A 121 0.07 -15.54 -11.90
C THR A 121 0.08 -14.43 -10.87
N TYR A 122 0.11 -13.18 -11.34
CA TYR A 122 0.05 -11.99 -10.47
C TYR A 122 -1.30 -11.87 -9.76
N LEU A 123 -1.36 -11.05 -8.70
CA LEU A 123 -2.51 -10.93 -7.80
C LEU A 123 -3.82 -10.66 -8.55
N GLU A 124 -3.82 -9.76 -9.53
CA GLU A 124 -4.99 -9.41 -10.35
C GLU A 124 -5.49 -10.57 -11.22
N HIS A 125 -4.64 -11.53 -11.54
CA HIS A 125 -4.96 -12.72 -12.34
C HIS A 125 -5.24 -13.98 -11.51
N GLN A 126 -4.98 -13.93 -10.19
CA GLN A 126 -5.30 -15.04 -9.30
C GLN A 126 -6.83 -15.24 -9.18
N PRO A 127 -7.32 -16.47 -8.97
CA PRO A 127 -8.71 -16.70 -8.55
C PRO A 127 -9.06 -15.88 -7.30
N LEU A 128 -10.32 -15.44 -7.17
CA LEU A 128 -10.74 -14.60 -6.03
C LEU A 128 -10.48 -15.29 -4.68
N ASN A 129 -10.77 -16.57 -4.59
CA ASN A 129 -10.51 -17.36 -3.38
C ASN A 129 -9.01 -17.39 -3.01
N GLN A 130 -8.10 -17.36 -4.02
CA GLN A 130 -6.67 -17.28 -3.78
C GLN A 130 -6.27 -15.89 -3.26
N VAL A 131 -6.82 -14.81 -3.83
CA VAL A 131 -6.55 -13.45 -3.33
C VAL A 131 -7.10 -13.28 -1.90
N ALA A 132 -8.25 -13.87 -1.59
CA ALA A 132 -8.77 -13.87 -0.23
C ALA A 132 -7.81 -14.58 0.75
N ARG A 133 -7.24 -15.74 0.38
CA ARG A 133 -6.21 -16.42 1.17
C ARG A 133 -4.94 -15.59 1.35
N ILE A 134 -4.54 -14.84 0.33
CA ILE A 134 -3.39 -13.92 0.43
C ILE A 134 -3.68 -12.84 1.47
N VAL A 135 -4.85 -12.21 1.42
CA VAL A 135 -5.26 -11.19 2.40
C VAL A 135 -5.36 -11.77 3.81
N ASP A 136 -5.93 -12.98 3.95
CA ASP A 136 -5.97 -13.70 5.24
C ASP A 136 -4.57 -14.02 5.75
N THR A 137 -3.63 -14.41 4.87
CA THR A 137 -2.23 -14.64 5.24
C THR A 137 -1.57 -13.37 5.79
N TRP A 138 -1.80 -12.22 5.16
CA TRP A 138 -1.29 -10.94 5.66
C TRP A 138 -1.89 -10.58 7.02
N TRP A 139 -3.19 -10.82 7.18
CA TRP A 139 -3.89 -10.56 8.44
C TRP A 139 -3.38 -11.45 9.58
N GLU A 140 -3.28 -12.75 9.36
CA GLU A 140 -2.77 -13.72 10.35
C GLU A 140 -1.34 -13.38 10.79
N ARG A 141 -0.47 -13.02 9.85
CA ARG A 141 0.91 -12.62 10.18
C ARG A 141 0.95 -11.32 10.97
N HIS A 142 0.10 -10.35 10.61
CA HIS A 142 0.01 -9.08 11.35
C HIS A 142 -0.44 -9.33 12.79
N VAL A 143 -1.51 -10.10 12.99
CA VAL A 143 -2.01 -10.47 14.32
C VAL A 143 -0.93 -11.19 15.14
N ASP A 144 -0.22 -12.14 14.56
CA ASP A 144 0.83 -12.88 15.25
C ASP A 144 1.99 -11.99 15.68
N LEU A 145 2.46 -11.12 14.79
CA LEU A 145 3.56 -10.20 15.07
C LEU A 145 3.20 -9.17 16.16
N GLU A 146 1.95 -8.71 16.25
CA GLU A 146 1.51 -7.80 17.30
C GLU A 146 1.44 -8.44 18.71
N ARG A 147 1.52 -9.76 18.82
CA ARG A 147 1.64 -10.45 20.12
C ARG A 147 2.97 -10.18 20.80
N ASP A 148 4.03 -9.91 20.03
CA ASP A 148 5.30 -9.48 20.57
C ASP A 148 5.23 -8.02 21.01
N ARG A 149 5.18 -7.78 22.30
CA ARG A 149 5.08 -6.45 22.92
C ARG A 149 6.32 -5.56 22.72
N LYS A 150 7.42 -6.09 22.17
CA LYS A 150 8.58 -5.29 21.76
C LYS A 150 8.34 -4.63 20.42
N LEU A 151 7.50 -5.20 19.57
CA LEU A 151 7.20 -4.69 18.23
C LEU A 151 6.15 -3.58 18.29
N LYS A 152 6.49 -2.43 17.73
CA LYS A 152 5.62 -1.25 17.73
C LYS A 152 4.85 -1.04 16.44
N TYR A 153 5.36 -1.57 15.34
CA TYR A 153 4.75 -1.38 14.03
C TYR A 153 5.00 -2.56 13.11
N VAL A 154 3.97 -2.93 12.36
CA VAL A 154 4.01 -3.94 11.29
C VAL A 154 3.69 -3.25 9.97
N LEU A 155 4.57 -3.40 8.99
CA LEU A 155 4.36 -2.94 7.62
C LEU A 155 4.28 -4.15 6.69
N ILE A 156 3.17 -4.30 6.01
CA ILE A 156 2.99 -5.23 4.90
C ILE A 156 3.15 -4.44 3.62
N PHE A 157 4.04 -4.89 2.73
CA PHE A 157 4.28 -4.20 1.47
C PHE A 157 4.57 -5.18 0.34
N LYS A 158 4.28 -4.76 -0.88
CA LYS A 158 4.59 -5.50 -2.10
C LYS A 158 5.40 -4.64 -3.05
N ASN A 159 6.40 -5.26 -3.64
CA ASN A 159 7.14 -4.71 -4.77
C ASN A 159 6.82 -5.57 -6.00
N HIS A 160 6.20 -4.99 -7.01
CA HIS A 160 5.92 -5.62 -8.27
C HIS A 160 6.79 -5.01 -9.37
N GLY A 161 7.55 -5.84 -10.07
CA GLY A 161 8.48 -5.41 -11.12
C GLY A 161 9.80 -4.83 -10.60
N LYS A 162 10.85 -4.91 -11.43
CA LYS A 162 12.24 -4.53 -11.10
C LYS A 162 12.36 -3.04 -10.72
N ALA A 163 11.68 -2.15 -11.44
CA ALA A 163 11.72 -0.72 -11.14
C ALA A 163 11.03 -0.34 -9.82
N ALA A 164 10.21 -1.22 -9.26
CA ALA A 164 9.64 -1.11 -7.92
C ALA A 164 10.49 -1.80 -6.84
N GLY A 165 11.66 -2.36 -7.20
CA GLY A 165 12.56 -3.02 -6.26
C GLY A 165 12.28 -4.51 -6.03
N ALA A 166 11.48 -5.16 -6.87
CA ALA A 166 11.32 -6.61 -6.80
C ALA A 166 12.61 -7.29 -7.25
N SER A 167 13.14 -8.19 -6.42
CA SER A 167 14.32 -9.01 -6.75
C SER A 167 13.95 -10.33 -7.44
N LEU A 168 12.73 -10.81 -7.24
CA LEU A 168 12.18 -12.00 -7.85
C LEU A 168 10.83 -11.66 -8.49
N THR A 169 10.53 -12.27 -9.62
CA THR A 169 9.27 -12.08 -10.36
C THR A 169 8.13 -12.89 -9.76
N HIS A 170 8.43 -14.03 -9.12
CA HIS A 170 7.45 -14.85 -8.42
C HIS A 170 6.62 -14.00 -7.43
N PRO A 171 5.28 -14.00 -7.49
CA PRO A 171 4.43 -13.12 -6.69
C PRO A 171 4.63 -13.32 -5.19
N HIS A 172 5.04 -12.27 -4.52
CA HIS A 172 5.23 -12.26 -3.08
C HIS A 172 5.03 -10.86 -2.50
N ALA A 173 4.64 -10.79 -1.25
CA ALA A 173 4.70 -9.60 -0.41
C ALA A 173 5.78 -9.77 0.66
N GLN A 174 6.12 -8.71 1.34
CA GLN A 174 7.03 -8.72 2.47
C GLN A 174 6.34 -8.13 3.69
N ILE A 175 6.73 -8.61 4.87
CA ILE A 175 6.20 -8.16 6.15
C ILE A 175 7.38 -7.81 7.03
N ILE A 176 7.46 -6.55 7.45
CA ILE A 176 8.47 -6.09 8.40
C ILE A 176 7.79 -5.62 9.67
N ALA A 177 8.24 -6.16 10.80
CA ALA A 177 7.85 -5.68 12.12
C ALA A 177 9.05 -5.08 12.84
N THR A 178 8.87 -3.91 13.47
CA THR A 178 9.96 -3.12 14.05
C THR A 178 9.59 -2.50 15.39
N THR A 179 10.62 -2.19 16.18
CA THR A 179 10.51 -1.52 17.48
C THR A 179 10.36 0.00 17.40
N VAL A 180 10.45 0.57 16.20
CA VAL A 180 10.32 2.01 15.95
C VAL A 180 9.13 2.28 15.02
N ILE A 181 8.46 3.41 15.22
CA ILE A 181 7.41 3.89 14.31
C ILE A 181 8.10 4.68 13.21
N PRO A 182 7.91 4.32 11.92
CA PRO A 182 8.52 5.04 10.80
C PRO A 182 8.07 6.51 10.72
N ASP A 183 8.96 7.41 10.31
CA ASP A 183 8.66 8.85 10.27
C ASP A 183 7.52 9.20 9.30
N VAL A 184 7.38 8.46 8.21
CA VAL A 184 6.23 8.61 7.29
C VAL A 184 4.90 8.38 8.00
N LEU A 185 4.84 7.36 8.86
CA LEU A 185 3.64 7.07 9.65
C LEU A 185 3.45 8.09 10.76
N LYS A 186 4.53 8.51 11.45
CA LYS A 186 4.46 9.54 12.50
C LYS A 186 3.82 10.82 11.97
N SER A 187 4.20 11.29 10.78
CA SER A 187 3.61 12.49 10.19
C SER A 187 2.10 12.35 10.00
N LYS A 188 1.64 11.18 9.52
CA LYS A 188 0.20 10.92 9.37
C LYS A 188 -0.52 10.90 10.72
N LEU A 189 0.07 10.23 11.72
CA LEU A 189 -0.50 10.13 13.06
C LEU A 189 -0.63 11.50 13.74
N LEU A 190 0.39 12.35 13.60
CA LEU A 190 0.36 13.71 14.17
C LEU A 190 -0.68 14.59 13.48
N ASN A 191 -0.76 14.57 12.15
CA ASN A 191 -1.78 15.32 11.43
C ASN A 191 -3.20 14.82 11.72
N ALA A 192 -3.39 13.51 11.84
CA ALA A 192 -4.67 12.92 12.21
C ALA A 192 -5.11 13.37 13.61
N LYS A 193 -4.19 13.34 14.57
CA LYS A 193 -4.42 13.83 15.92
C LYS A 193 -4.76 15.32 15.93
N ASP A 194 -3.98 16.15 15.24
CA ASP A 194 -4.23 17.61 15.19
C ASP A 194 -5.62 17.89 14.61
N HIS A 195 -6.02 17.22 13.55
CA HIS A 195 -7.35 17.33 12.97
C HIS A 195 -8.45 16.92 13.97
N PHE A 196 -8.25 15.80 14.67
CA PHE A 196 -9.20 15.29 15.64
C PHE A 196 -9.36 16.20 16.87
N VAL A 197 -8.26 16.68 17.45
CA VAL A 197 -8.32 17.53 18.65
C VAL A 197 -8.87 18.92 18.35
N ASN A 198 -8.83 19.37 17.10
CA ASN A 198 -9.50 20.60 16.65
C ASN A 198 -11.03 20.41 16.43
N GLY A 199 -11.57 19.23 16.75
CA GLY A 199 -13.00 18.95 16.68
C GLY A 199 -13.51 18.54 15.29
N GLU A 200 -12.60 18.23 14.36
CA GLU A 200 -12.95 17.88 12.97
C GLU A 200 -13.13 16.37 12.75
N GLY A 201 -12.92 15.55 13.81
CA GLY A 201 -13.03 14.08 13.75
C GLY A 201 -11.87 13.40 13.02
N CYS A 202 -12.06 12.14 12.61
CA CYS A 202 -11.08 11.42 11.81
C CYS A 202 -10.94 12.02 10.42
N ILE A 203 -9.70 12.37 10.02
CA ILE A 203 -9.43 13.03 8.74
C ILE A 203 -9.81 12.17 7.52
N TRP A 204 -9.65 10.83 7.59
CA TRP A 204 -10.08 9.93 6.53
C TRP A 204 -11.61 9.82 6.44
N CYS A 205 -12.31 9.71 7.58
CA CYS A 205 -13.77 9.74 7.58
C CYS A 205 -14.29 11.05 6.97
N ARG A 206 -13.68 12.18 7.33
CA ARG A 206 -14.02 13.48 6.73
C ARG A 206 -13.74 13.52 5.23
N GLN A 207 -12.66 12.91 4.77
CA GLN A 207 -12.35 12.81 3.34
C GLN A 207 -13.36 11.90 2.61
N LEU A 208 -13.81 10.81 3.23
CA LEU A 208 -14.86 9.95 2.68
C LEU A 208 -16.19 10.71 2.57
N ASP A 209 -16.56 11.48 3.59
CA ASP A 209 -17.74 12.35 3.54
C ASP A 209 -17.69 13.32 2.35
N GLN A 210 -16.51 13.93 2.12
CA GLN A 210 -16.33 14.82 0.97
C GLN A 210 -16.46 14.10 -0.36
N ILE A 211 -15.95 12.87 -0.47
CA ILE A 211 -16.06 12.05 -1.68
C ILE A 211 -17.53 11.72 -1.98
N TYR A 212 -18.34 11.42 -0.96
CA TYR A 212 -19.70 10.95 -1.18
C TYR A 212 -20.77 12.07 -1.18
N TYR A 213 -20.58 13.13 -0.39
CA TYR A 213 -21.67 14.04 -0.07
C TYR A 213 -21.38 15.51 -0.37
N HIS A 214 -20.15 15.87 -0.76
CA HIS A 214 -19.80 17.28 -0.91
C HIS A 214 -19.25 17.63 -2.29
N GLU A 215 -19.75 18.77 -2.80
CA GLU A 215 -19.18 19.50 -3.92
C GLU A 215 -18.46 20.73 -3.37
N ASN A 216 -17.17 20.86 -3.64
CA ASN A 216 -16.40 22.03 -3.24
C ASN A 216 -16.33 23.03 -4.38
N LYS A 217 -16.76 24.27 -4.16
CA LYS A 217 -16.76 25.36 -5.14
C LYS A 217 -15.78 26.45 -4.69
N ILE A 218 -14.94 26.89 -5.61
CA ILE A 218 -14.08 28.06 -5.47
C ILE A 218 -14.74 29.19 -6.27
N TYR A 219 -14.90 30.35 -5.68
CA TYR A 219 -15.54 31.48 -6.30
C TYR A 219 -14.52 32.56 -6.66
N ASN A 220 -14.76 33.26 -7.77
CA ASN A 220 -14.09 34.49 -8.11
C ASN A 220 -14.52 35.61 -7.16
N GLN A 221 -13.81 36.76 -7.21
CA GLN A 221 -14.15 37.95 -6.41
C GLN A 221 -15.55 38.51 -6.76
N ASP A 222 -16.05 38.26 -7.94
CA ASP A 222 -17.38 38.67 -8.41
C ASP A 222 -18.50 37.69 -8.04
N GLY A 223 -18.17 36.59 -7.31
CA GLY A 223 -19.13 35.59 -6.88
C GLY A 223 -19.43 34.49 -7.91
N THR A 224 -18.81 34.53 -9.11
CA THR A 224 -18.93 33.45 -10.09
C THR A 224 -18.08 32.25 -9.69
N ILE A 225 -18.51 31.04 -10.07
CA ILE A 225 -17.74 29.82 -9.77
C ILE A 225 -16.49 29.82 -10.63
N LEU A 226 -15.31 29.88 -9.98
CA LEU A 226 -14.02 29.68 -10.64
C LEU A 226 -13.77 28.22 -10.96
N VAL A 227 -13.96 27.35 -9.97
CA VAL A 227 -13.76 25.91 -10.09
C VAL A 227 -14.78 25.18 -9.20
N ALA A 228 -15.42 24.15 -9.74
CA ALA A 228 -16.15 23.16 -8.97
C ALA A 228 -15.29 21.88 -8.89
N ILE A 229 -15.00 21.40 -7.69
CA ILE A 229 -14.24 20.17 -7.46
C ILE A 229 -15.19 19.13 -6.91
N HIS A 230 -15.54 18.17 -7.73
CA HIS A 230 -16.28 16.99 -7.31
C HIS A 230 -15.28 15.96 -6.81
N GLN A 231 -15.23 15.74 -5.50
CA GLN A 231 -14.28 14.81 -4.93
C GLN A 231 -14.53 13.37 -5.41
N ARG A 232 -15.78 13.05 -5.79
CA ARG A 232 -16.13 11.76 -6.38
C ARG A 232 -15.48 11.50 -7.75
N ASP A 233 -15.08 12.53 -8.49
CA ASP A 233 -14.37 12.40 -9.78
C ASP A 233 -12.98 11.76 -9.62
N ARG A 234 -12.50 11.59 -8.38
CA ARG A 234 -11.25 10.91 -8.07
C ARG A 234 -11.43 9.44 -7.68
N VAL A 235 -12.67 8.92 -7.67
CA VAL A 235 -12.96 7.52 -7.35
C VAL A 235 -12.61 6.63 -8.55
N VAL A 236 -11.86 5.58 -8.30
CA VAL A 236 -11.44 4.56 -9.28
C VAL A 236 -12.34 3.33 -9.22
N ALA A 237 -12.67 2.91 -8.00
CA ALA A 237 -13.54 1.76 -7.72
C ALA A 237 -14.22 1.93 -6.37
N ASP A 238 -15.40 1.34 -6.23
CA ASP A 238 -16.22 1.44 -5.03
C ASP A 238 -16.99 0.12 -4.85
N ASN A 239 -16.85 -0.52 -3.68
CA ASN A 239 -17.66 -1.68 -3.31
C ASN A 239 -18.35 -1.45 -1.96
N GLU A 240 -18.98 -2.47 -1.39
CA GLU A 240 -19.74 -2.31 -0.16
C GLU A 240 -18.90 -1.80 1.02
N LYS A 241 -17.68 -2.28 1.18
CA LYS A 241 -16.83 -2.02 2.36
C LYS A 241 -15.67 -1.05 2.11
N PHE A 242 -15.24 -0.86 0.86
CA PHE A 242 -14.05 -0.08 0.52
C PHE A 242 -14.30 0.90 -0.62
N VAL A 243 -13.53 1.96 -0.64
CA VAL A 243 -13.39 2.87 -1.78
C VAL A 243 -11.92 2.98 -2.19
N ALA A 244 -11.67 2.93 -3.49
CA ALA A 244 -10.38 3.21 -4.10
C ALA A 244 -10.45 4.55 -4.85
N TYR A 245 -9.54 5.46 -4.54
CA TYR A 245 -9.51 6.79 -5.14
C TYR A 245 -8.07 7.30 -5.34
N ILE A 246 -7.90 8.26 -6.25
CA ILE A 246 -6.65 8.98 -6.43
C ILE A 246 -6.61 10.14 -5.41
N PRO A 247 -5.54 10.28 -4.58
CA PRO A 247 -5.40 11.40 -3.65
C PRO A 247 -5.43 12.77 -4.36
N PHE A 248 -5.97 13.80 -3.70
CA PHE A 248 -5.97 15.17 -4.24
C PHE A 248 -4.56 15.68 -4.54
N ALA A 249 -3.61 15.35 -3.69
CA ALA A 249 -2.18 15.63 -3.83
C ALA A 249 -1.40 14.34 -4.07
N ALA A 250 -1.76 13.60 -5.14
CA ALA A 250 -1.07 12.36 -5.52
C ALA A 250 0.40 12.63 -5.88
N ARG A 251 1.32 11.87 -5.26
CA ARG A 251 2.78 12.05 -5.40
C ARG A 251 3.31 11.68 -6.78
N MET A 252 2.60 10.81 -7.47
CA MET A 252 2.94 10.34 -8.82
C MET A 252 1.68 9.97 -9.58
N PRO A 253 1.77 9.83 -10.92
CA PRO A 253 0.63 9.37 -11.72
C PRO A 253 0.08 8.05 -11.20
N TYR A 254 -1.25 7.94 -11.15
CA TYR A 254 -1.95 6.72 -10.76
C TYR A 254 -1.62 6.23 -9.33
N GLU A 255 -1.24 7.11 -8.42
CA GLU A 255 -1.22 6.78 -7.00
C GLU A 255 -2.66 6.52 -6.53
N ILE A 256 -2.93 5.35 -5.94
CA ILE A 256 -4.27 4.94 -5.51
C ILE A 256 -4.26 4.68 -4.01
N HIS A 257 -5.27 5.21 -3.31
CA HIS A 257 -5.54 4.84 -1.93
C HIS A 257 -6.80 3.96 -1.87
N ILE A 258 -6.74 2.85 -1.13
CA ILE A 258 -7.87 2.00 -0.78
C ILE A 258 -8.15 2.18 0.70
N VAL A 259 -9.37 2.61 1.04
CA VAL A 259 -9.75 2.98 2.41
C VAL A 259 -11.03 2.25 2.77
N PRO A 260 -11.12 1.59 3.94
CA PRO A 260 -12.39 1.06 4.43
C PRO A 260 -13.40 2.19 4.66
N LYS A 261 -14.66 1.95 4.39
CA LYS A 261 -15.74 2.92 4.61
C LYS A 261 -16.11 3.05 6.07
N THR A 262 -15.96 1.96 6.82
CA THR A 262 -16.14 1.94 8.27
C THR A 262 -14.85 2.36 8.97
N HIS A 263 -14.96 3.22 9.96
CA HIS A 263 -13.79 3.66 10.73
C HIS A 263 -13.14 2.49 11.47
N GLN A 264 -11.89 2.22 11.13
CA GLN A 264 -11.04 1.21 11.76
C GLN A 264 -9.60 1.73 11.75
N CYS A 265 -8.95 1.78 12.90
CA CYS A 265 -7.58 2.29 12.97
C CYS A 265 -6.53 1.25 12.58
N SER A 266 -6.84 -0.03 12.64
CA SER A 266 -5.89 -1.11 12.36
C SER A 266 -6.47 -2.16 11.42
N PHE A 267 -5.62 -2.65 10.51
CA PHE A 267 -5.94 -3.73 9.57
C PHE A 267 -6.40 -5.02 10.27
N ILE A 268 -5.88 -5.31 11.47
CA ILE A 268 -6.29 -6.50 12.23
C ILE A 268 -7.74 -6.45 12.74
N GLN A 269 -8.40 -5.28 12.67
CA GLN A 269 -9.82 -5.14 13.05
C GLN A 269 -10.79 -5.62 11.96
N THR A 270 -10.28 -5.92 10.76
CA THR A 270 -11.12 -6.37 9.65
C THR A 270 -11.75 -7.73 9.91
N SER A 271 -13.05 -7.84 9.63
CA SER A 271 -13.79 -9.11 9.65
C SER A 271 -13.41 -9.99 8.43
N PRO A 272 -13.69 -11.29 8.44
CA PRO A 272 -13.51 -12.14 7.27
C PRO A 272 -14.25 -11.65 6.02
N GLU A 273 -15.46 -11.10 6.19
CA GLU A 273 -16.24 -10.50 5.11
C GLU A 273 -15.55 -9.26 4.53
N GLU A 274 -15.05 -8.37 5.38
CA GLU A 274 -14.30 -7.20 4.93
C GLU A 274 -13.01 -7.60 4.20
N ARG A 275 -12.30 -8.63 4.65
CA ARG A 275 -11.11 -9.14 3.95
C ARG A 275 -11.43 -9.70 2.57
N LEU A 276 -12.59 -10.37 2.40
CA LEU A 276 -13.06 -10.81 1.08
C LEU A 276 -13.38 -9.60 0.18
N GLU A 277 -14.05 -8.58 0.70
CA GLU A 277 -14.31 -7.34 -0.05
C GLU A 277 -13.02 -6.58 -0.40
N LEU A 278 -12.02 -6.62 0.48
CA LEU A 278 -10.68 -6.09 0.17
C LEU A 278 -10.00 -6.87 -0.95
N ALA A 279 -10.12 -8.20 -0.95
CA ALA A 279 -9.59 -9.05 -2.03
C ALA A 279 -10.23 -8.69 -3.39
N LYS A 280 -11.54 -8.51 -3.42
CA LYS A 280 -12.26 -8.03 -4.63
C LYS A 280 -11.75 -6.65 -5.07
N MET A 281 -11.63 -5.71 -4.13
CA MET A 281 -11.15 -4.36 -4.41
C MET A 281 -9.74 -4.37 -5.00
N LEU A 282 -8.82 -5.13 -4.42
CA LEU A 282 -7.44 -5.27 -4.90
C LEU A 282 -7.40 -5.83 -6.31
N LYS A 283 -8.16 -6.90 -6.60
CA LYS A 283 -8.25 -7.47 -7.96
C LYS A 283 -8.74 -6.43 -8.98
N VAL A 284 -9.84 -5.74 -8.67
CA VAL A 284 -10.43 -4.72 -9.55
C VAL A 284 -9.42 -3.62 -9.84
N VAL A 285 -8.83 -3.04 -8.80
CA VAL A 285 -7.91 -1.91 -8.92
C VAL A 285 -6.66 -2.29 -9.70
N LEU A 286 -6.03 -3.42 -9.34
CA LEU A 286 -4.80 -3.87 -10.00
C LEU A 286 -5.07 -4.31 -11.44
N MET A 287 -6.23 -4.92 -11.74
CA MET A 287 -6.62 -5.27 -13.10
C MET A 287 -6.83 -4.01 -13.97
N LYS A 288 -7.44 -2.95 -13.43
CA LYS A 288 -7.55 -1.66 -14.13
C LYS A 288 -6.18 -1.05 -14.41
N VAL A 289 -5.29 -1.06 -13.44
CA VAL A 289 -3.88 -0.61 -13.60
C VAL A 289 -3.18 -1.45 -14.66
N TYR A 290 -3.31 -2.77 -14.60
CA TYR A 290 -2.72 -3.70 -15.58
C TYR A 290 -3.22 -3.41 -17.00
N LYS A 291 -4.54 -3.31 -17.20
CA LYS A 291 -5.13 -3.08 -18.53
C LYS A 291 -4.79 -1.71 -19.10
N LEU A 292 -4.82 -0.67 -18.27
CA LEU A 292 -4.53 0.70 -18.72
C LEU A 292 -3.06 0.90 -19.07
N LEU A 293 -2.13 0.34 -18.28
CA LEU A 293 -0.70 0.65 -18.34
C LEU A 293 0.18 -0.53 -18.76
N GLY A 294 -0.40 -1.70 -19.01
CA GLY A 294 0.31 -2.87 -19.53
C GLY A 294 1.27 -3.49 -18.50
N ASN A 295 0.80 -3.83 -17.30
CA ASN A 295 1.58 -4.45 -16.23
C ASN A 295 2.73 -3.55 -15.72
N PRO A 296 2.45 -2.32 -15.26
CA PRO A 296 3.50 -1.43 -14.80
C PRO A 296 4.08 -1.90 -13.47
N PRO A 297 5.34 -1.56 -13.16
CA PRO A 297 5.89 -1.76 -11.82
C PRO A 297 5.09 -0.93 -10.80
N TYR A 298 4.84 -1.51 -9.63
CA TYR A 298 4.20 -0.79 -8.52
C TYR A 298 4.71 -1.23 -7.16
N ASN A 299 4.58 -0.34 -6.19
CA ASN A 299 4.66 -0.69 -4.77
C ASN A 299 3.29 -0.51 -4.15
N PHE A 300 2.93 -1.37 -3.21
CA PHE A 300 1.85 -1.04 -2.30
C PHE A 300 2.26 -1.23 -0.83
N TYR A 301 1.57 -0.52 0.06
CA TYR A 301 1.79 -0.57 1.50
C TYR A 301 0.46 -0.62 2.23
N ILE A 302 0.34 -1.49 3.24
CA ILE A 302 -0.77 -1.46 4.19
C ILE A 302 -0.32 -0.63 5.40
N HIS A 303 -0.87 0.56 5.54
CA HIS A 303 -0.64 1.42 6.68
C HIS A 303 -1.70 1.14 7.75
N SER A 304 -1.31 0.42 8.78
CA SER A 304 -2.11 0.13 9.97
C SER A 304 -1.67 1.04 11.12
N ALA A 305 -2.50 1.22 12.13
CA ALA A 305 -2.05 1.82 13.38
C ALA A 305 -0.85 1.07 13.96
N PRO A 306 0.03 1.72 14.71
CA PRO A 306 1.01 1.03 15.54
C PRO A 306 0.33 0.05 16.49
N ASN A 307 1.09 -0.97 16.94
CA ASN A 307 0.60 -2.01 17.83
C ASN A 307 -0.09 -1.42 19.07
N LEU A 308 -1.41 -1.45 19.09
CA LEU A 308 -2.25 -0.84 20.13
C LEU A 308 -2.07 -1.47 21.52
N ASN A 309 -1.46 -2.68 21.60
CA ASN A 309 -1.17 -3.35 22.85
C ASN A 309 0.00 -2.71 23.62
N VAL A 310 0.83 -1.93 22.92
CA VAL A 310 2.04 -1.32 23.47
C VAL A 310 2.08 0.21 23.35
N MET A 311 1.10 0.82 22.65
CA MET A 311 1.01 2.27 22.56
C MET A 311 0.55 2.89 23.86
N PRO A 312 1.15 4.02 24.28
CA PRO A 312 0.70 4.74 25.48
C PRO A 312 -0.71 5.29 25.27
N ARG A 313 -1.52 5.23 26.32
CA ARG A 313 -2.86 5.82 26.35
C ARG A 313 -2.86 7.35 26.58
N MET A 314 -1.70 7.96 26.69
CA MET A 314 -1.50 9.39 26.90
C MET A 314 -0.43 9.92 25.94
N GLY A 315 -0.45 11.22 25.66
CA GLY A 315 0.52 11.86 24.76
C GLY A 315 0.12 11.77 23.28
N ASP A 316 1.10 11.70 22.39
CA ASP A 316 0.91 11.87 20.93
C ASP A 316 0.03 10.81 20.27
N TYR A 317 -0.12 9.64 20.87
CA TYR A 317 -0.88 8.51 20.31
C TYR A 317 -2.15 8.18 21.12
N SER A 318 -2.60 9.08 21.99
CA SER A 318 -3.73 8.83 22.89
C SER A 318 -5.06 8.66 22.17
N THR A 319 -5.23 9.28 21.02
CA THR A 319 -6.46 9.33 20.22
C THR A 319 -6.41 8.46 18.97
N ILE A 320 -5.37 7.62 18.86
CA ILE A 320 -5.10 6.84 17.63
C ILE A 320 -6.27 5.92 17.21
N ARG A 321 -7.10 5.50 18.17
CA ARG A 321 -8.26 4.65 17.90
C ARG A 321 -9.40 5.41 17.23
N GLU A 322 -9.46 6.72 17.44
CA GLU A 322 -10.50 7.64 17.00
C GLU A 322 -10.07 8.51 15.82
N ASP A 323 -8.76 8.79 15.69
CA ASP A 323 -8.24 9.72 14.69
C ASP A 323 -7.55 9.05 13.50
N PHE A 324 -6.94 7.88 13.70
CA PHE A 324 -6.26 7.16 12.63
C PHE A 324 -7.19 6.18 11.92
N HIS A 325 -6.96 6.00 10.62
CA HIS A 325 -7.72 5.09 9.78
C HIS A 325 -6.76 4.28 8.93
N TRP A 326 -6.78 2.94 9.01
CA TRP A 326 -5.91 2.12 8.21
C TRP A 326 -6.26 2.22 6.72
N HIS A 327 -5.27 2.12 5.86
CA HIS A 327 -5.46 2.26 4.41
C HIS A 327 -4.33 1.57 3.65
N ILE A 328 -4.57 1.32 2.37
CA ILE A 328 -3.55 0.86 1.43
C ILE A 328 -3.19 2.02 0.51
N GLU A 329 -1.89 2.22 0.28
CA GLU A 329 -1.37 3.10 -0.77
C GLU A 329 -0.73 2.26 -1.86
N ILE A 330 -1.11 2.48 -3.11
CA ILE A 330 -0.52 1.86 -4.29
C ILE A 330 0.20 2.95 -5.09
N LEU A 331 1.49 2.79 -5.32
CA LEU A 331 2.33 3.69 -6.09
C LEU A 331 2.72 3.03 -7.40
N VAL A 332 2.10 3.44 -8.49
CA VAL A 332 2.45 2.94 -9.84
C VAL A 332 3.69 3.67 -10.34
N ARG A 333 4.77 2.93 -10.57
CA ARG A 333 6.12 3.48 -10.84
C ARG A 333 6.27 3.90 -12.30
N THR A 334 5.43 4.83 -12.73
CA THR A 334 5.48 5.44 -14.09
C THR A 334 6.50 6.57 -14.18
N THR A 335 6.99 7.09 -13.06
CA THR A 335 8.01 8.14 -13.00
C THR A 335 9.07 7.78 -11.96
N ILE A 336 10.28 8.35 -12.13
CA ILE A 336 11.38 8.19 -11.19
C ILE A 336 11.52 9.48 -10.39
N TRP A 337 11.53 9.36 -9.05
CA TRP A 337 11.84 10.48 -8.17
C TRP A 337 13.32 10.84 -8.29
N ALA A 338 13.59 12.10 -8.63
CA ALA A 338 14.91 12.61 -8.88
C ALA A 338 15.42 13.51 -7.72
N GLY A 339 16.46 14.29 -7.98
CA GLY A 339 17.13 15.06 -6.95
C GLY A 339 16.24 16.07 -6.22
N PHE A 340 15.25 16.67 -6.89
CA PHE A 340 14.36 17.62 -6.26
C PHE A 340 13.45 16.93 -5.24
N GLU A 341 12.78 15.86 -5.65
CA GLU A 341 11.88 15.09 -4.78
C GLU A 341 12.62 14.49 -3.57
N GLN A 342 13.80 13.93 -3.82
CA GLN A 342 14.64 13.34 -2.78
C GLN A 342 15.20 14.39 -1.79
N GLY A 343 15.59 15.56 -2.31
CA GLY A 343 16.20 16.63 -1.50
C GLY A 343 15.20 17.50 -0.75
N SER A 344 13.98 17.66 -1.28
CA SER A 344 12.97 18.55 -0.69
C SER A 344 11.81 17.82 0.00
N GLY A 345 11.55 16.55 -0.37
CA GLY A 345 10.32 15.85 0.02
C GLY A 345 9.05 16.38 -0.66
N ILE A 346 9.19 17.30 -1.64
CA ILE A 346 8.10 17.80 -2.47
C ILE A 346 8.09 17.00 -3.77
N TYR A 347 7.00 16.33 -4.07
CA TYR A 347 6.87 15.51 -5.26
C TYR A 347 6.32 16.30 -6.43
N ILE A 348 6.69 15.91 -7.66
CA ILE A 348 6.16 16.48 -8.89
C ILE A 348 5.39 15.41 -9.64
N ASN A 349 4.07 15.62 -9.77
CA ASN A 349 3.20 14.75 -10.52
C ASN A 349 2.83 15.42 -11.86
N PRO A 350 3.20 14.82 -13.01
CA PRO A 350 2.88 15.35 -14.32
C PRO A 350 1.42 15.06 -14.76
N LEU A 351 0.66 14.26 -14.02
CA LEU A 351 -0.71 13.90 -14.37
C LEU A 351 -1.69 14.47 -13.34
N ASN A 352 -2.76 15.13 -13.81
CA ASN A 352 -3.82 15.59 -12.92
C ASN A 352 -4.50 14.39 -12.24
N PRO A 353 -4.63 14.37 -10.90
CA PRO A 353 -5.30 13.31 -10.17
C PRO A 353 -6.71 12.96 -10.65
N THR A 354 -7.52 13.94 -11.05
CA THR A 354 -8.86 13.71 -11.59
C THR A 354 -8.83 12.99 -12.94
N ASP A 355 -7.88 13.37 -13.83
CA ASP A 355 -7.72 12.68 -15.12
C ASP A 355 -7.20 11.25 -14.92
N ALA A 356 -6.25 11.04 -14.01
CA ALA A 356 -5.76 9.71 -13.66
C ALA A 356 -6.90 8.80 -13.16
N ALA A 357 -7.76 9.34 -12.29
CA ALA A 357 -8.92 8.59 -11.78
C ALA A 357 -9.92 8.26 -12.89
N ARG A 358 -10.21 9.23 -13.77
CA ARG A 358 -11.12 9.02 -14.91
C ARG A 358 -10.61 7.92 -15.82
N TYR A 359 -9.34 7.94 -16.21
CA TYR A 359 -8.75 6.90 -17.06
C TYR A 359 -8.86 5.50 -16.43
N LEU A 360 -8.59 5.37 -15.13
CA LEU A 360 -8.75 4.10 -14.43
C LEU A 360 -10.23 3.72 -14.29
N ALA A 361 -11.11 4.65 -13.95
CA ALA A 361 -12.53 4.36 -13.78
C ALA A 361 -13.18 3.87 -15.09
N GLU A 362 -12.85 4.52 -16.22
CA GLU A 362 -13.32 4.18 -17.56
C GLU A 362 -12.69 2.91 -18.14
N THR A 363 -11.60 2.40 -17.55
CA THR A 363 -10.97 1.15 -18.00
C THR A 363 -11.92 -0.02 -17.72
N GLU A 364 -12.45 -0.61 -18.79
CA GLU A 364 -13.35 -1.76 -18.71
C GLU A 364 -12.59 -3.02 -18.28
N ILE A 365 -13.17 -3.73 -17.32
CA ILE A 365 -12.71 -5.05 -16.88
C ILE A 365 -13.90 -6.01 -16.95
N ASP A 366 -13.60 -7.26 -17.28
CA ASP A 366 -14.59 -8.32 -17.21
C ASP A 366 -14.80 -8.70 -15.74
N SER A 367 -15.91 -8.22 -15.16
CA SER A 367 -16.22 -8.44 -13.76
C SER A 367 -16.47 -9.92 -13.42
N GLU A 368 -16.99 -10.71 -14.37
CA GLU A 368 -17.22 -12.15 -14.15
C GLU A 368 -15.86 -12.87 -14.05
N VAL A 369 -14.92 -12.57 -14.94
CA VAL A 369 -13.57 -13.13 -14.90
C VAL A 369 -12.79 -12.67 -13.67
N VAL A 370 -12.90 -11.39 -13.32
CA VAL A 370 -12.19 -10.85 -12.14
C VAL A 370 -12.72 -11.45 -10.84
N MET A 371 -14.01 -11.76 -10.75
CA MET A 371 -14.66 -12.29 -9.54
C MET A 371 -14.76 -13.81 -9.52
N SER A 372 -14.29 -14.50 -10.55
CA SER A 372 -14.34 -15.96 -10.60
C SER A 372 -13.39 -16.62 -9.60
N ASP A 373 -13.79 -17.78 -9.11
CA ASP A 373 -12.97 -18.68 -8.31
C ASP A 373 -12.31 -19.80 -9.18
N ALA A 374 -12.44 -19.66 -10.50
CA ALA A 374 -11.95 -20.65 -11.46
C ALA A 374 -10.50 -20.41 -11.87
#